data_08e4c41d489f755788f638fe1e33c534
#
_entry.id   08e4c41d489f755788f638fe1e33c534
#
_cell.length_a   1.000
_cell.length_b   1.000
_cell.length_c   1.000
_cell.angle_alpha   90.00
_cell.angle_beta   90.00
_cell.angle_gamma   90.00
#
_symmetry.space_group_name_H-M   'P 1'
#
loop_
_entity.id
_entity.type
_entity.pdbx_description
1 polymer ?
#
loop_
_entity_poly.entity_id
_entity_poly.type
_entity_poly.pdbx_seq_one_letter_code
_entity_poly.pdbx_strand_id
1 'polypeptide(L)'
;MEATPGPDPPLFPDELVASAGERAVLETFLDLYRDAIIRKVRGVSDEDARLRLVGSATTLGGIVKHLHWVELEWFQRVLARRLVEDLPPVPGADSDPDAEFRLEPGDTVEHLLAEYEAACATSRETAAAHALGDVAPHFRMGEVSLRWIYVHMIEETARHAGHAHILRELIDGTTGT
;
A
#
# COMPACT_ATOMS: atom_id res chain seq x y z
N MET A 1 27.38 37.46 -17.94
CA MET A 1 27.96 36.12 -17.72
C MET A 1 26.78 35.24 -17.36
N GLU A 2 26.19 34.56 -18.35
CA GLU A 2 25.07 33.63 -18.15
C GLU A 2 25.60 32.41 -17.39
N ALA A 3 24.96 32.09 -16.27
CA ALA A 3 25.27 30.88 -15.53
C ALA A 3 24.90 29.67 -16.40
N THR A 4 25.85 28.80 -16.67
CA THR A 4 25.58 27.49 -17.32
C THR A 4 24.58 26.72 -16.44
N PRO A 5 23.45 26.28 -16.98
CA PRO A 5 22.51 25.48 -16.20
C PRO A 5 23.23 24.24 -15.68
N GLY A 6 23.02 23.92 -14.40
CA GLY A 6 23.51 22.69 -13.80
C GLY A 6 22.85 21.45 -14.46
N PRO A 7 23.37 20.24 -14.21
CA PRO A 7 22.72 19.03 -14.72
C PRO A 7 21.29 18.95 -14.21
N ASP A 8 20.38 18.49 -15.08
CA ASP A 8 18.99 18.26 -14.71
C ASP A 8 18.91 17.27 -13.53
N PRO A 9 17.95 17.46 -12.60
CA PRO A 9 17.73 16.49 -11.52
C PRO A 9 17.37 15.10 -12.10
N PRO A 10 17.74 14.02 -11.40
CA PRO A 10 17.36 12.67 -11.83
C PRO A 10 15.85 12.53 -11.89
N LEU A 11 15.37 11.79 -12.91
CA LEU A 11 13.94 11.49 -13.05
C LEU A 11 13.44 10.59 -11.92
N PHE A 12 12.20 10.81 -11.52
CA PHE A 12 11.49 9.90 -10.60
C PHE A 12 11.10 8.59 -11.30
N PRO A 13 10.83 7.50 -10.55
CA PRO A 13 10.48 6.21 -11.13
C PRO A 13 9.30 6.25 -12.11
N ASP A 14 8.26 7.01 -11.81
CA ASP A 14 7.07 7.19 -12.66
C ASP A 14 7.39 7.97 -13.95
N GLU A 15 8.31 8.93 -13.91
CA GLU A 15 8.78 9.65 -15.10
C GLU A 15 9.56 8.74 -16.05
N LEU A 16 10.32 7.77 -15.51
CA LEU A 16 11.09 6.81 -16.29
C LEU A 16 10.20 5.87 -17.12
N VAL A 17 8.96 5.65 -16.72
CA VAL A 17 8.00 4.77 -17.41
C VAL A 17 6.94 5.52 -18.23
N ALA A 18 7.09 6.85 -18.42
CA ALA A 18 6.09 7.70 -19.08
C ALA A 18 5.68 7.23 -20.49
N SER A 19 6.54 6.50 -21.19
CA SER A 19 6.26 5.91 -22.52
C SER A 19 6.41 4.39 -22.53
N ALA A 20 6.47 3.74 -21.38
CA ALA A 20 6.60 2.28 -21.26
C ALA A 20 5.28 1.56 -21.53
N GLY A 21 5.33 0.22 -21.62
CA GLY A 21 4.13 -0.60 -21.75
C GLY A 21 3.24 -0.53 -20.51
N GLU A 22 1.94 -0.74 -20.68
CA GLU A 22 0.91 -0.62 -19.64
C GLU A 22 1.28 -1.30 -18.32
N ARG A 23 1.79 -2.55 -18.37
CA ARG A 23 2.18 -3.28 -17.17
C ARG A 23 3.26 -2.55 -16.36
N ALA A 24 4.32 -2.10 -17.04
CA ALA A 24 5.41 -1.40 -16.37
C ALA A 24 4.94 -0.10 -15.70
N VAL A 25 4.02 0.62 -16.33
CA VAL A 25 3.40 1.82 -15.75
C VAL A 25 2.62 1.45 -14.48
N LEU A 26 1.73 0.46 -14.55
CA LEU A 26 0.89 0.07 -13.41
C LEU A 26 1.74 -0.44 -12.23
N GLU A 27 2.73 -1.28 -12.48
CA GLU A 27 3.64 -1.80 -11.44
C GLU A 27 4.45 -0.68 -10.79
N THR A 28 5.02 0.21 -11.60
CA THR A 28 5.82 1.33 -11.08
C THR A 28 4.99 2.29 -10.23
N PHE A 29 3.78 2.65 -10.67
CA PHE A 29 2.92 3.54 -9.87
C PHE A 29 2.49 2.89 -8.55
N LEU A 30 2.15 1.61 -8.54
CA LEU A 30 1.82 0.92 -7.30
C LEU A 30 3.01 0.88 -6.35
N ASP A 31 4.19 0.53 -6.84
CA ASP A 31 5.41 0.47 -6.02
C ASP A 31 5.84 1.85 -5.50
N LEU A 32 5.65 2.91 -6.28
CA LEU A 32 5.88 4.28 -5.84
C LEU A 32 5.09 4.62 -4.56
N TYR A 33 3.80 4.26 -4.51
CA TYR A 33 2.96 4.53 -3.35
C TYR A 33 3.21 3.57 -2.19
N ARG A 34 3.54 2.30 -2.45
CA ARG A 34 4.02 1.36 -1.41
C ARG A 34 5.25 1.90 -0.70
N ASP A 35 6.24 2.35 -1.47
CA ASP A 35 7.45 2.95 -0.95
C ASP A 35 7.18 4.26 -0.19
N ALA A 36 6.22 5.06 -0.64
CA ALA A 36 5.82 6.27 0.07
C ALA A 36 5.25 5.94 1.46
N ILE A 37 4.38 4.94 1.59
CA ILE A 37 3.87 4.46 2.90
C ILE A 37 5.04 4.02 3.79
N ILE A 38 5.92 3.16 3.29
CA ILE A 38 7.05 2.64 4.06
C ILE A 38 7.95 3.77 4.57
N ARG A 39 8.29 4.73 3.69
CA ARG A 39 9.09 5.91 4.08
C ARG A 39 8.43 6.77 5.16
N LYS A 40 7.10 6.97 5.07
CA LYS A 40 6.36 7.80 6.03
C LYS A 40 6.24 7.17 7.41
N VAL A 41 6.29 5.85 7.50
CA VAL A 41 6.16 5.13 8.77
C VAL A 41 7.53 4.78 9.38
N ARG A 42 8.54 4.59 8.55
CA ARG A 42 9.88 4.22 9.01
C ARG A 42 10.46 5.26 9.97
N GLY A 43 10.94 4.80 11.13
CA GLY A 43 11.55 5.63 12.17
C GLY A 43 10.56 6.35 13.08
N VAL A 44 9.25 6.13 12.92
CA VAL A 44 8.24 6.55 13.91
C VAL A 44 8.27 5.59 15.09
N SER A 45 8.07 6.09 16.30
CA SER A 45 7.95 5.25 17.49
C SER A 45 6.63 4.47 17.50
N ASP A 46 6.59 3.33 18.22
CA ASP A 46 5.35 2.56 18.37
C ASP A 46 4.24 3.36 19.08
N GLU A 47 4.60 4.28 19.95
CA GLU A 47 3.67 5.19 20.63
C GLU A 47 3.10 6.20 19.65
N ASP A 48 3.95 6.87 18.86
CA ASP A 48 3.53 7.87 17.89
C ASP A 48 2.69 7.26 16.75
N ALA A 49 3.02 6.02 16.31
CA ALA A 49 2.27 5.31 15.30
C ALA A 49 0.81 4.99 15.70
N ARG A 50 0.50 5.04 17.01
CA ARG A 50 -0.85 4.84 17.58
C ARG A 50 -1.63 6.12 17.81
N LEU A 51 -1.02 7.29 17.63
CA LEU A 51 -1.67 8.58 17.90
C LEU A 51 -2.87 8.79 16.97
N ARG A 52 -4.00 9.14 17.57
CA ARG A 52 -5.23 9.56 16.86
C ARG A 52 -5.23 11.06 16.73
N LEU A 53 -4.75 11.57 15.60
CA LEU A 53 -4.58 13.00 15.34
C LEU A 53 -5.72 13.60 14.50
N VAL A 54 -6.67 12.76 14.08
CA VAL A 54 -7.85 13.13 13.29
C VAL A 54 -9.11 12.56 13.93
N GLY A 55 -10.28 13.02 13.47
CA GLY A 55 -11.57 12.62 14.05
C GLY A 55 -11.95 11.15 13.86
N SER A 56 -11.37 10.47 12.86
CA SER A 56 -11.56 9.03 12.62
C SER A 56 -10.65 8.17 13.51
N ALA A 57 -10.80 6.83 13.40
CA ALA A 57 -9.91 5.88 14.06
C ALA A 57 -8.55 5.74 13.37
N THR A 58 -8.29 6.46 12.29
CA THR A 58 -7.10 6.35 11.47
C THR A 58 -5.85 6.77 12.25
N THR A 59 -4.86 5.89 12.30
CA THR A 59 -3.53 6.13 12.86
C THR A 59 -2.48 5.75 11.82
N LEU A 60 -1.25 6.21 11.98
CA LEU A 60 -0.19 5.92 11.01
C LEU A 60 0.12 4.42 10.94
N GLY A 61 0.22 3.73 12.09
CA GLY A 61 0.40 2.28 12.12
C GLY A 61 -0.83 1.51 11.62
N GLY A 62 -2.04 2.02 11.89
CA GLY A 62 -3.29 1.43 11.40
C GLY A 62 -3.39 1.43 9.87
N ILE A 63 -2.88 2.47 9.20
CA ILE A 63 -2.79 2.51 7.73
C ILE A 63 -1.92 1.36 7.20
N VAL A 64 -0.75 1.11 7.78
CA VAL A 64 0.14 0.01 7.37
C VAL A 64 -0.55 -1.34 7.55
N LYS A 65 -1.19 -1.54 8.72
CA LYS A 65 -1.92 -2.77 9.03
C LYS A 65 -3.05 -3.00 8.02
N HIS A 66 -3.85 -1.99 7.73
CA HIS A 66 -4.92 -2.07 6.73
C HIS A 66 -4.35 -2.41 5.34
N LEU A 67 -3.32 -1.71 4.87
CA LEU A 67 -2.74 -1.97 3.56
C LEU A 67 -2.10 -3.36 3.44
N HIS A 68 -1.56 -3.92 4.51
CA HIS A 68 -1.15 -5.33 4.55
C HIS A 68 -2.33 -6.27 4.20
N TRP A 69 -3.51 -6.06 4.82
CA TRP A 69 -4.72 -6.84 4.53
C TRP A 69 -5.23 -6.63 3.11
N VAL A 70 -5.17 -5.42 2.59
CA VAL A 70 -5.56 -5.09 1.21
C VAL A 70 -4.67 -5.84 0.20
N GLU A 71 -3.35 -5.94 0.43
CA GLU A 71 -2.44 -6.75 -0.40
C GLU A 71 -2.82 -8.23 -0.40
N LEU A 72 -3.09 -8.81 0.79
CA LEU A 72 -3.50 -10.21 0.92
C LEU A 72 -4.84 -10.46 0.24
N GLU A 73 -5.81 -9.57 0.42
CA GLU A 73 -7.13 -9.69 -0.18
C GLU A 73 -7.05 -9.76 -1.71
N TRP A 74 -6.44 -8.77 -2.34
CA TRP A 74 -6.49 -8.64 -3.80
C TRP A 74 -5.56 -9.59 -4.54
N PHE A 75 -4.35 -9.79 -4.06
CA PHE A 75 -3.39 -10.63 -4.77
C PHE A 75 -3.42 -12.09 -4.31
N GLN A 76 -3.64 -12.36 -3.04
CA GLN A 76 -3.62 -13.75 -2.55
C GLN A 76 -5.01 -14.39 -2.58
N ARG A 77 -6.02 -13.72 -2.04
CA ARG A 77 -7.37 -14.30 -1.98
C ARG A 77 -8.10 -14.21 -3.33
N VAL A 78 -8.13 -13.02 -3.94
CA VAL A 78 -8.88 -12.82 -5.19
C VAL A 78 -8.10 -13.36 -6.39
N LEU A 79 -6.91 -12.83 -6.70
CA LEU A 79 -6.16 -13.18 -7.90
C LEU A 79 -5.63 -14.61 -7.86
N ALA A 80 -4.87 -14.98 -6.82
CA ALA A 80 -4.30 -16.32 -6.67
C ALA A 80 -5.30 -17.37 -6.20
N ARG A 81 -6.53 -16.98 -5.78
CA ARG A 81 -7.60 -17.86 -5.29
C ARG A 81 -7.15 -18.73 -4.12
N ARG A 82 -6.29 -18.24 -3.25
CA ARG A 82 -5.89 -18.98 -2.04
C ARG A 82 -7.09 -19.16 -1.13
N LEU A 83 -7.16 -20.30 -0.46
CA LEU A 83 -8.22 -20.58 0.50
C LEU A 83 -8.09 -19.63 1.70
N VAL A 84 -9.22 -19.22 2.26
CA VAL A 84 -9.27 -18.35 3.44
C VAL A 84 -8.51 -18.98 4.62
N GLU A 85 -8.56 -20.30 4.77
CA GLU A 85 -7.86 -21.07 5.80
C GLU A 85 -6.33 -21.07 5.66
N ASP A 86 -5.80 -20.74 4.45
CA ASP A 86 -4.37 -20.65 4.17
C ASP A 86 -3.82 -19.21 4.36
N LEU A 87 -4.69 -18.27 4.68
CA LEU A 87 -4.35 -16.88 4.91
C LEU A 87 -4.56 -16.51 6.39
N PRO A 88 -3.82 -15.53 6.90
CA PRO A 88 -4.11 -15.01 8.23
C PRO A 88 -5.57 -14.55 8.32
N PRO A 89 -6.27 -14.75 9.46
CA PRO A 89 -7.65 -14.28 9.61
C PRO A 89 -7.72 -12.76 9.60
N VAL A 90 -8.56 -12.18 8.75
CA VAL A 90 -8.79 -10.73 8.69
C VAL A 90 -9.47 -10.29 9.99
N PRO A 91 -8.91 -9.36 10.76
CA PRO A 91 -9.52 -8.88 11.99
C PRO A 91 -10.92 -8.29 11.72
N GLY A 92 -11.92 -8.72 12.50
CA GLY A 92 -13.25 -8.10 12.53
C GLY A 92 -14.07 -8.20 11.24
N ALA A 93 -13.69 -9.06 10.30
CA ALA A 93 -14.30 -9.17 8.96
C ALA A 93 -15.85 -9.20 8.94
N ASP A 94 -16.47 -9.70 10.02
CA ASP A 94 -17.93 -9.89 10.07
C ASP A 94 -18.70 -8.78 10.82
N SER A 95 -18.05 -7.91 11.57
CA SER A 95 -18.76 -7.01 12.52
C SER A 95 -18.21 -5.60 12.68
N ASP A 96 -16.97 -5.34 12.31
CA ASP A 96 -16.31 -4.06 12.57
C ASP A 96 -15.45 -3.63 11.36
N PRO A 97 -15.92 -2.69 10.55
CA PRO A 97 -15.20 -2.21 9.36
C PRO A 97 -13.88 -1.51 9.70
N ASP A 98 -13.68 -1.06 10.95
CA ASP A 98 -12.46 -0.37 11.38
C ASP A 98 -11.45 -1.34 12.04
N ALA A 99 -11.77 -2.63 12.16
CA ALA A 99 -10.89 -3.61 12.83
C ALA A 99 -9.53 -3.75 12.15
N GLU A 100 -9.49 -3.62 10.83
CA GLU A 100 -8.25 -3.68 10.04
C GLU A 100 -7.28 -2.52 10.36
N PHE A 101 -7.78 -1.39 10.85
CA PHE A 101 -6.98 -0.23 11.25
C PHE A 101 -6.58 -0.27 12.74
N ARG A 102 -7.16 -1.17 13.52
CA ARG A 102 -6.91 -1.19 14.96
C ARG A 102 -5.63 -1.91 15.31
N LEU A 103 -4.73 -1.19 15.98
CA LEU A 103 -3.49 -1.77 16.47
C LEU A 103 -3.73 -2.54 17.78
N GLU A 104 -3.25 -3.77 17.84
CA GLU A 104 -3.22 -4.58 19.04
C GLU A 104 -2.02 -4.21 19.93
N PRO A 105 -2.02 -4.56 21.23
CA PRO A 105 -0.93 -4.20 22.14
C PRO A 105 0.47 -4.70 21.71
N GLY A 106 0.53 -5.78 20.93
CA GLY A 106 1.78 -6.37 20.43
C GLY A 106 2.25 -5.84 19.08
N ASP A 107 1.44 -5.01 18.39
CA ASP A 107 1.83 -4.46 17.09
C ASP A 107 2.94 -3.43 17.27
N THR A 108 4.08 -3.62 16.63
CA THR A 108 5.19 -2.67 16.56
C THR A 108 5.34 -2.14 15.14
N VAL A 109 5.90 -0.95 14.98
CA VAL A 109 6.19 -0.36 13.66
C VAL A 109 7.08 -1.28 12.83
N GLU A 110 8.11 -1.87 13.44
CA GLU A 110 9.01 -2.80 12.78
C GLU A 110 8.26 -4.03 12.25
N HIS A 111 7.40 -4.64 13.06
CA HIS A 111 6.63 -5.82 12.67
C HIS A 111 5.62 -5.51 11.56
N LEU A 112 4.85 -4.42 11.72
CA LEU A 112 3.87 -3.98 10.72
C LEU A 112 4.52 -3.70 9.36
N LEU A 113 5.67 -3.03 9.34
CA LEU A 113 6.41 -2.79 8.11
C LEU A 113 6.92 -4.08 7.49
N ALA A 114 7.47 -4.99 8.30
CA ALA A 114 7.97 -6.28 7.79
C ALA A 114 6.85 -7.13 7.16
N GLU A 115 5.67 -7.19 7.78
CA GLU A 115 4.50 -7.90 7.23
C GLU A 115 4.02 -7.25 5.93
N TYR A 116 3.93 -5.92 5.89
CA TYR A 116 3.51 -5.19 4.69
C TYR A 116 4.50 -5.37 3.53
N GLU A 117 5.80 -5.23 3.79
CA GLU A 117 6.86 -5.44 2.79
C GLU A 117 6.83 -6.88 2.24
N ALA A 118 6.62 -7.88 3.10
CA ALA A 118 6.48 -9.28 2.70
C ALA A 118 5.23 -9.51 1.86
N ALA A 119 4.09 -8.92 2.24
CA ALA A 119 2.86 -8.99 1.46
C ALA A 119 3.04 -8.35 0.07
N CYS A 120 3.67 -7.18 -0.02
CA CYS A 120 3.99 -6.53 -1.29
C CYS A 120 4.89 -7.40 -2.18
N ALA A 121 5.90 -8.07 -1.61
CA ALA A 121 6.77 -8.98 -2.36
C ALA A 121 5.98 -10.16 -2.93
N THR A 122 5.16 -10.81 -2.11
CA THR A 122 4.29 -11.93 -2.53
C THR A 122 3.28 -11.49 -3.59
N SER A 123 2.74 -10.27 -3.48
CA SER A 123 1.83 -9.69 -4.47
C SER A 123 2.50 -9.50 -5.83
N ARG A 124 3.75 -9.03 -5.87
CA ARG A 124 4.54 -8.92 -7.12
C ARG A 124 4.75 -10.27 -7.77
N GLU A 125 5.16 -11.28 -6.99
CA GLU A 125 5.35 -12.66 -7.48
C GLU A 125 4.06 -13.24 -8.05
N THR A 126 2.95 -13.06 -7.34
CA THR A 126 1.62 -13.50 -7.78
C THR A 126 1.23 -12.82 -9.08
N ALA A 127 1.31 -11.50 -9.14
CA ALA A 127 0.94 -10.74 -10.33
C ALA A 127 1.81 -11.07 -11.54
N ALA A 128 3.10 -11.37 -11.35
CA ALA A 128 4.02 -11.74 -12.42
C ALA A 128 3.60 -13.04 -13.14
N ALA A 129 2.87 -13.92 -12.47
CA ALA A 129 2.36 -15.17 -13.04
C ALA A 129 1.09 -15.03 -13.89
N HIS A 130 0.49 -13.82 -13.96
CA HIS A 130 -0.78 -13.56 -14.64
C HIS A 130 -0.64 -12.49 -15.72
N ALA A 131 -1.43 -12.59 -16.78
CA ALA A 131 -1.59 -11.52 -17.77
C ALA A 131 -2.53 -10.42 -17.23
N LEU A 132 -2.38 -9.17 -17.69
CA LEU A 132 -3.26 -8.06 -17.26
C LEU A 132 -4.75 -8.32 -17.54
N GLY A 133 -5.05 -9.13 -18.56
CA GLY A 133 -6.41 -9.51 -18.93
C GLY A 133 -6.95 -10.74 -18.19
N ASP A 134 -6.14 -11.45 -17.40
CA ASP A 134 -6.61 -12.60 -16.63
C ASP A 134 -7.64 -12.15 -15.60
N VAL A 135 -8.73 -12.91 -15.50
CA VAL A 135 -9.84 -12.60 -14.60
C VAL A 135 -9.93 -13.58 -13.43
N ALA A 136 -10.33 -13.05 -12.29
CA ALA A 136 -10.61 -13.81 -11.09
C ALA A 136 -12.04 -13.54 -10.59
N PRO A 137 -12.72 -14.53 -10.00
CA PRO A 137 -14.04 -14.33 -9.44
C PRO A 137 -14.00 -13.45 -8.21
N HIS A 138 -14.97 -12.54 -8.10
CA HIS A 138 -15.15 -11.67 -6.93
C HIS A 138 -16.60 -11.68 -6.47
N PHE A 139 -16.83 -11.86 -5.15
CA PHE A 139 -18.15 -12.13 -4.59
C PHE A 139 -19.20 -11.03 -4.82
N ARG A 140 -18.80 -9.77 -5.03
CA ARG A 140 -19.72 -8.65 -5.29
C ARG A 140 -19.75 -8.22 -6.75
N MET A 141 -18.64 -8.35 -7.50
CA MET A 141 -18.48 -7.78 -8.84
C MET A 141 -18.55 -8.85 -9.94
N GLY A 142 -18.71 -10.12 -9.59
CA GLY A 142 -18.65 -11.24 -10.53
C GLY A 142 -17.23 -11.59 -10.89
N GLU A 143 -16.60 -10.82 -11.75
CA GLU A 143 -15.19 -11.01 -12.15
C GLU A 143 -14.43 -9.70 -12.14
N VAL A 144 -13.14 -9.77 -11.80
CA VAL A 144 -12.19 -8.66 -11.87
C VAL A 144 -10.93 -9.08 -12.60
N SER A 145 -10.37 -8.21 -13.44
CA SER A 145 -9.11 -8.48 -14.11
C SER A 145 -7.91 -8.03 -13.27
N LEU A 146 -6.72 -8.60 -13.53
CA LEU A 146 -5.49 -8.10 -12.91
C LEU A 146 -5.26 -6.60 -13.20
N ARG A 147 -5.60 -6.13 -14.40
CA ARG A 147 -5.55 -4.69 -14.73
C ARG A 147 -6.42 -3.86 -13.79
N TRP A 148 -7.65 -4.30 -13.52
CA TRP A 148 -8.54 -3.63 -12.59
C TRP A 148 -7.99 -3.66 -11.17
N ILE A 149 -7.43 -4.80 -10.73
CA ILE A 149 -6.77 -4.93 -9.42
C ILE A 149 -5.64 -3.91 -9.28
N TYR A 150 -4.76 -3.79 -10.28
CA TYR A 150 -3.70 -2.77 -10.24
C TYR A 150 -4.23 -1.35 -10.10
N VAL A 151 -5.23 -0.98 -10.89
CA VAL A 151 -5.83 0.38 -10.81
C VAL A 151 -6.43 0.64 -9.43
N HIS A 152 -7.15 -0.34 -8.89
CA HIS A 152 -7.72 -0.27 -7.54
C HIS A 152 -6.64 -0.15 -6.47
N MET A 153 -5.61 -0.97 -6.53
CA MET A 153 -4.50 -0.95 -5.58
C MET A 153 -3.71 0.36 -5.63
N ILE A 154 -3.50 0.93 -6.82
CA ILE A 154 -2.89 2.26 -6.98
C ILE A 154 -3.75 3.32 -6.30
N GLU A 155 -5.05 3.34 -6.57
CA GLU A 155 -5.99 4.30 -6.00
C GLU A 155 -6.01 4.21 -4.46
N GLU A 156 -6.13 3.00 -3.94
CA GLU A 156 -6.20 2.72 -2.50
C GLU A 156 -4.90 3.10 -1.79
N THR A 157 -3.75 2.63 -2.31
CA THR A 157 -2.45 2.93 -1.69
C THR A 157 -2.09 4.41 -1.79
N ALA A 158 -2.39 5.08 -2.91
CA ALA A 158 -2.15 6.52 -3.09
C ALA A 158 -2.99 7.37 -2.11
N ARG A 159 -4.27 7.01 -1.91
CA ARG A 159 -5.15 7.65 -0.93
C ARG A 159 -4.55 7.58 0.47
N HIS A 160 -4.13 6.39 0.88
CA HIS A 160 -3.53 6.17 2.18
C HIS A 160 -2.12 6.77 2.31
N ALA A 161 -1.35 6.87 1.23
CA ALA A 161 -0.08 7.59 1.24
C ALA A 161 -0.27 9.09 1.54
N GLY A 162 -1.31 9.71 0.97
CA GLY A 162 -1.70 11.09 1.32
C GLY A 162 -2.11 11.24 2.80
N HIS A 163 -2.89 10.31 3.34
CA HIS A 163 -3.24 10.30 4.76
C HIS A 163 -2.01 10.12 5.66
N ALA A 164 -1.13 9.19 5.33
CA ALA A 164 0.11 8.95 6.07
C ALA A 164 1.04 10.17 6.07
N HIS A 165 1.09 10.90 4.95
CA HIS A 165 1.85 12.15 4.85
C HIS A 165 1.36 13.18 5.86
N ILE A 166 0.05 13.43 5.92
CA ILE A 166 -0.55 14.41 6.85
C ILE A 166 -0.34 13.96 8.31
N LEU A 167 -0.55 12.68 8.61
CA LEU A 167 -0.33 12.16 9.97
C LEU A 167 1.13 12.28 10.40
N ARG A 168 2.09 11.98 9.51
CA ARG A 168 3.52 12.14 9.79
C ARG A 168 3.88 13.59 10.09
N GLU A 169 3.38 14.53 9.29
CA GLU A 169 3.58 15.96 9.54
C GLU A 169 3.02 16.40 10.89
N LEU A 170 1.85 15.89 11.29
CA LEU A 170 1.25 16.16 12.60
C LEU A 170 2.03 15.54 13.77
N ILE A 171 2.71 14.42 13.55
CA ILE A 171 3.50 13.72 14.58
C ILE A 171 4.81 14.48 14.86
N ASP A 172 5.59 14.77 13.85
CA ASP A 172 6.97 15.26 14.02
C ASP A 172 7.38 16.41 13.07
N GLY A 173 6.45 16.95 12.30
CA GLY A 173 6.70 18.04 11.37
C GLY A 173 7.44 17.62 10.10
N THR A 174 7.69 16.33 9.88
CA THR A 174 8.37 15.83 8.68
C THR A 174 7.47 16.01 7.46
N THR A 175 7.91 16.86 6.53
CA THR A 175 7.28 17.08 5.21
C THR A 175 8.11 16.44 4.10
N GLY A 176 7.64 16.49 2.86
CA GLY A 176 8.35 15.98 1.70
C GLY A 176 7.92 14.54 1.30
N THR A 177 8.37 14.12 0.15
CA THR A 177 8.07 12.82 -0.49
C THR A 177 9.02 11.73 -0.04
#